data_26389eaf7707f597a72748f0d1bde077
#
_entry.id   26389eaf7707f597a72748f0d1bde077
#
_cell.length_a   1.000
_cell.length_b   1.000
_cell.length_c   1.000
_cell.angle_alpha   90.00
_cell.angle_beta   90.00
_cell.angle_gamma   90.00
#
_symmetry.space_group_name_H-M   'P 1'
#
loop_
_entity.id
_entity.type
_entity.pdbx_description
1 polymer ?
#
loop_
_entity_poly.entity_id
_entity_poly.type
_entity_poly.pdbx_seq_one_letter_code
_entity_poly.pdbx_strand_id
1 'polypeptide(L)'
;MVKVNDVLSYVNGLVGKGVDADGWYGTQCMDLTVDVMQRFFGWRPYGNAIALVDQPLPAGFQRIRTTSSTQIKAGDVMIWGLGYYAQYGHTGIATEDGRADGTFVSVDQNWINPSLEVGSPAAAIHHNMDGVFGVIRPPYEAAQKPAPTPKPKPESKPNLGQFKGDDDIMFIYYKKTKSNTTEQWFVIGGKRIYLPTMTYVKEAQDLIKRYGGNTNVTTYNYDNFGLKMMELAYPQVKV
;
A
#
# COMPACT_ATOMS: atom_id res chain seq x y z
N MET A 1 11.75 19.80 -4.20
CA MET A 1 10.36 19.30 -4.08
C MET A 1 10.38 17.97 -3.37
N VAL A 2 9.34 17.63 -2.62
CA VAL A 2 9.26 16.40 -1.81
C VAL A 2 8.80 15.23 -2.69
N LYS A 3 9.49 14.11 -2.61
CA LYS A 3 9.08 12.87 -3.29
C LYS A 3 8.13 12.08 -2.39
N VAL A 4 7.04 11.58 -2.94
CA VAL A 4 6.09 10.77 -2.18
C VAL A 4 6.76 9.54 -1.53
N ASN A 5 7.69 8.88 -2.23
CA ASN A 5 8.38 7.72 -1.72
C ASN A 5 9.22 8.00 -0.45
N ASP A 6 9.76 9.20 -0.31
CA ASP A 6 10.52 9.60 0.89
C ASP A 6 9.58 9.69 2.10
N VAL A 7 8.38 10.27 1.89
CA VAL A 7 7.33 10.33 2.92
C VAL A 7 6.84 8.93 3.28
N LEU A 8 6.54 8.09 2.29
CA LEU A 8 6.06 6.71 2.53
C LEU A 8 7.09 5.86 3.27
N SER A 9 8.36 5.99 2.90
CA SER A 9 9.46 5.30 3.58
C SER A 9 9.55 5.70 5.05
N TYR A 10 9.44 7.00 5.33
CA TYR A 10 9.45 7.52 6.69
C TYR A 10 8.23 7.03 7.50
N VAL A 11 7.03 7.21 6.96
CA VAL A 11 5.77 6.83 7.62
C VAL A 11 5.72 5.33 7.93
N ASN A 12 6.12 4.47 6.97
CA ASN A 12 6.21 3.03 7.21
C ASN A 12 7.23 2.67 8.29
N GLY A 13 8.31 3.45 8.42
CA GLY A 13 9.31 3.30 9.48
C GLY A 13 8.81 3.68 10.87
N LEU A 14 7.65 4.35 10.99
CA LEU A 14 7.01 4.68 12.27
C LEU A 14 6.09 3.58 12.79
N VAL A 15 5.73 2.59 11.99
CA VAL A 15 4.88 1.46 12.43
C VAL A 15 5.48 0.79 13.68
N GLY A 16 4.68 0.64 14.70
CA GLY A 16 5.08 0.14 16.02
C GLY A 16 5.74 1.18 16.94
N LYS A 17 5.91 2.41 16.48
CA LYS A 17 6.48 3.52 17.27
C LYS A 17 5.41 4.55 17.59
N GLY A 18 5.61 5.29 18.69
CA GLY A 18 4.80 6.44 19.05
C GLY A 18 5.49 7.74 18.65
N VAL A 19 4.73 8.65 18.08
CA VAL A 19 5.12 10.04 17.86
C VAL A 19 4.28 10.90 18.79
N ASP A 20 4.92 11.76 19.57
CA ASP A 20 4.30 12.78 20.41
C ASP A 20 4.94 14.12 19.99
N ALA A 21 4.25 14.83 19.10
CA ALA A 21 4.81 16.01 18.44
C ALA A 21 4.68 17.29 19.28
N ASP A 22 3.82 17.31 20.27
CA ASP A 22 3.56 18.48 21.12
C ASP A 22 3.80 18.26 22.61
N GLY A 23 4.00 17.01 23.06
CA GLY A 23 4.20 16.64 24.45
C GLY A 23 2.91 16.57 25.27
N TRP A 24 1.74 16.55 24.61
CA TRP A 24 0.44 16.54 25.27
C TRP A 24 -0.42 15.33 24.83
N TYR A 25 -1.05 14.69 25.77
CA TYR A 25 -1.95 13.55 25.51
C TYR A 25 -1.28 12.33 24.85
N GLY A 26 0.07 12.27 24.89
CA GLY A 26 0.84 11.16 24.35
C GLY A 26 0.75 11.05 22.83
N THR A 27 0.57 9.82 22.31
CA THR A 27 0.68 9.53 20.88
C THR A 27 -0.66 9.61 20.16
N GLN A 28 -1.15 10.82 19.87
CA GLN A 28 -2.42 11.06 19.20
C GLN A 28 -2.31 10.99 17.67
N CYS A 29 -3.42 10.82 16.97
CA CYS A 29 -3.43 10.77 15.50
C CYS A 29 -2.90 12.03 14.84
N MET A 30 -3.14 13.19 15.45
CA MET A 30 -2.62 14.46 14.97
C MET A 30 -1.10 14.57 15.07
N ASP A 31 -0.47 13.96 16.07
CA ASP A 31 0.98 14.01 16.25
C ASP A 31 1.72 13.38 15.09
N LEU A 32 1.25 12.22 14.62
CA LEU A 32 1.79 11.58 13.41
C LEU A 32 1.68 12.50 12.19
N THR A 33 0.50 13.10 12.00
CA THR A 33 0.24 14.00 10.88
C THR A 33 1.07 15.27 10.97
N VAL A 34 1.19 15.86 12.17
CA VAL A 34 2.03 17.04 12.44
C VAL A 34 3.49 16.74 12.15
N ASP A 35 4.02 15.64 12.67
CA ASP A 35 5.42 15.26 12.46
C ASP A 35 5.74 15.09 10.96
N VAL A 36 4.92 14.34 10.25
CA VAL A 36 5.12 14.10 8.82
C VAL A 36 5.02 15.41 8.02
N MET A 37 3.98 16.20 8.24
CA MET A 37 3.77 17.44 7.48
C MET A 37 4.82 18.50 7.80
N GLN A 38 5.21 18.63 9.04
CA GLN A 38 6.27 19.58 9.43
C GLN A 38 7.63 19.17 8.89
N ARG A 39 7.98 17.90 8.97
CA ARG A 39 9.25 17.34 8.49
C ARG A 39 9.47 17.55 6.99
N PHE A 40 8.47 17.26 6.20
CA PHE A 40 8.62 17.23 4.74
C PHE A 40 8.20 18.54 4.06
N PHE A 41 7.22 19.27 4.64
CA PHE A 41 6.61 20.41 3.99
C PHE A 41 6.69 21.71 4.81
N GLY A 42 7.23 21.65 6.03
CA GLY A 42 7.27 22.81 6.92
C GLY A 42 5.89 23.27 7.40
N TRP A 43 4.85 22.47 7.18
CA TRP A 43 3.50 22.78 7.62
C TRP A 43 3.18 22.07 8.93
N ARG A 44 2.76 22.85 9.93
CA ARG A 44 2.30 22.33 11.22
C ARG A 44 0.80 22.50 11.35
N PRO A 45 -0.01 21.51 10.99
CA PRO A 45 -1.44 21.51 11.28
C PRO A 45 -1.68 21.55 12.80
N TYR A 46 -2.83 22.04 13.21
CA TYR A 46 -3.13 22.26 14.64
C TYR A 46 -4.56 21.87 15.01
N GLY A 47 -4.80 21.71 16.32
CA GLY A 47 -6.09 21.33 16.88
C GLY A 47 -6.39 19.83 16.74
N ASN A 48 -7.63 19.46 16.97
CA ASN A 48 -8.09 18.08 16.75
C ASN A 48 -8.15 17.75 15.25
N ALA A 49 -8.12 16.49 14.89
CA ALA A 49 -8.12 16.07 13.49
C ALA A 49 -9.33 16.59 12.69
N ILE A 50 -10.46 16.86 13.35
CA ILE A 50 -11.63 17.47 12.70
C ILE A 50 -11.31 18.86 12.12
N ALA A 51 -10.36 19.60 12.70
CA ALA A 51 -9.96 20.92 12.16
C ALA A 51 -9.33 20.80 10.76
N LEU A 52 -8.85 19.66 10.36
CA LEU A 52 -8.33 19.42 9.00
C LEU A 52 -9.40 19.59 7.91
N VAL A 53 -10.68 19.59 8.27
CA VAL A 53 -11.78 19.76 7.28
C VAL A 53 -11.83 21.17 6.70
N ASP A 54 -11.32 22.19 7.43
CA ASP A 54 -11.47 23.60 7.02
C ASP A 54 -10.27 24.49 7.31
N GLN A 55 -9.31 24.09 8.15
CA GLN A 55 -8.16 24.97 8.46
C GLN A 55 -7.38 25.38 7.20
N PRO A 56 -6.79 26.58 7.18
CA PRO A 56 -6.02 27.07 6.06
C PRO A 56 -4.90 26.11 5.65
N LEU A 57 -4.72 25.91 4.35
CA LEU A 57 -3.67 25.10 3.78
C LEU A 57 -2.55 25.96 3.19
N PRO A 58 -1.29 25.53 3.29
CA PRO A 58 -0.19 26.18 2.58
C PRO A 58 -0.37 26.13 1.05
N ALA A 59 0.34 27.00 0.36
CA ALA A 59 0.33 27.02 -1.11
C ALA A 59 0.72 25.64 -1.70
N GLY A 60 -0.02 25.22 -2.70
CA GLY A 60 0.19 23.95 -3.39
C GLY A 60 -0.51 22.74 -2.77
N PHE A 61 -0.97 22.84 -1.51
CA PHE A 61 -1.79 21.78 -0.91
C PHE A 61 -3.23 21.84 -1.45
N GLN A 62 -3.87 20.69 -1.53
CA GLN A 62 -5.25 20.58 -1.97
C GLN A 62 -6.07 19.81 -0.94
N ARG A 63 -7.22 20.38 -0.52
CA ARG A 63 -8.23 19.61 0.22
C ARG A 63 -9.23 19.05 -0.79
N ILE A 64 -9.38 17.73 -0.79
CA ILE A 64 -10.22 17.02 -1.74
C ILE A 64 -11.31 16.30 -0.95
N ARG A 65 -12.57 16.70 -1.19
CA ARG A 65 -13.71 15.95 -0.69
C ARG A 65 -13.78 14.62 -1.40
N THR A 66 -13.70 13.52 -0.66
CA THR A 66 -13.53 12.19 -1.22
C THR A 66 -14.80 11.35 -1.03
N THR A 67 -15.38 10.86 -2.09
CA THR A 67 -16.58 10.00 -2.09
C THR A 67 -16.29 8.58 -2.58
N SER A 68 -15.07 8.33 -3.06
CA SER A 68 -14.58 7.02 -3.51
C SER A 68 -13.14 6.85 -3.10
N SER A 69 -12.79 5.64 -2.67
CA SER A 69 -11.41 5.27 -2.34
C SER A 69 -10.43 5.50 -3.51
N THR A 70 -10.86 5.35 -4.74
CA THR A 70 -10.03 5.58 -5.94
C THR A 70 -9.51 7.02 -6.09
N GLN A 71 -10.10 7.98 -5.34
CA GLN A 71 -9.63 9.36 -5.29
C GLN A 71 -8.44 9.55 -4.33
N ILE A 72 -8.22 8.60 -3.41
CA ILE A 72 -7.12 8.59 -2.45
C ILE A 72 -5.82 8.23 -3.19
N LYS A 73 -4.75 8.94 -2.89
CA LYS A 73 -3.42 8.66 -3.42
C LYS A 73 -2.43 8.42 -2.29
N ALA A 74 -1.43 7.60 -2.57
CA ALA A 74 -0.32 7.40 -1.66
C ALA A 74 0.30 8.76 -1.24
N GLY A 75 0.49 8.95 0.06
CA GLY A 75 0.97 10.20 0.63
C GLY A 75 -0.12 11.21 0.99
N ASP A 76 -1.38 10.96 0.68
CA ASP A 76 -2.48 11.83 1.14
C ASP A 76 -2.62 11.76 2.66
N VAL A 77 -2.86 12.91 3.27
CA VAL A 77 -3.32 13.01 4.66
C VAL A 77 -4.81 12.69 4.69
N MET A 78 -5.17 11.60 5.32
CA MET A 78 -6.55 11.17 5.46
C MET A 78 -7.28 12.01 6.50
N ILE A 79 -8.56 12.28 6.27
CA ILE A 79 -9.43 12.99 7.21
C ILE A 79 -10.71 12.18 7.43
N TRP A 80 -10.91 11.71 8.64
CA TRP A 80 -12.20 11.23 9.10
C TRP A 80 -12.89 12.35 9.87
N GLY A 81 -14.09 12.71 9.48
CA GLY A 81 -14.84 13.82 10.05
C GLY A 81 -16.35 13.66 9.93
N LEU A 82 -16.83 12.46 9.57
CA LEU A 82 -18.25 12.16 9.42
C LEU A 82 -18.72 11.14 10.45
N GLY A 83 -20.00 11.17 10.80
CA GLY A 83 -20.60 10.21 11.70
C GLY A 83 -19.91 10.18 13.07
N TYR A 84 -19.39 9.03 13.46
CA TYR A 84 -18.68 8.83 14.74
C TYR A 84 -17.50 9.80 14.92
N TYR A 85 -16.83 10.17 13.85
CA TYR A 85 -15.64 11.03 13.89
C TYR A 85 -15.95 12.53 13.86
N ALA A 86 -17.22 12.95 13.87
CA ALA A 86 -17.59 14.35 13.71
C ALA A 86 -17.15 15.26 14.88
N GLN A 87 -16.87 14.70 16.05
CA GLN A 87 -16.51 15.47 17.24
C GLN A 87 -15.01 15.84 17.26
N TYR A 88 -14.13 14.86 17.15
CA TYR A 88 -12.68 15.05 17.25
C TYR A 88 -11.96 14.81 15.93
N GLY A 89 -12.59 14.06 15.04
CA GLY A 89 -11.95 13.57 13.82
C GLY A 89 -10.97 12.43 14.07
N HIS A 90 -10.41 11.95 12.98
CA HIS A 90 -9.23 11.10 12.96
C HIS A 90 -8.40 11.43 11.71
N THR A 91 -7.11 11.12 11.75
CA THR A 91 -6.19 11.37 10.63
C THR A 91 -5.09 10.31 10.60
N GLY A 92 -4.57 10.07 9.41
CA GLY A 92 -3.45 9.18 9.12
C GLY A 92 -2.86 9.51 7.76
N ILE A 93 -1.86 8.78 7.33
CA ILE A 93 -1.21 8.97 6.03
C ILE A 93 -1.46 7.76 5.15
N ALA A 94 -2.13 7.95 4.01
CA ALA A 94 -2.35 6.89 3.02
C ALA A 94 -1.00 6.37 2.50
N THR A 95 -0.79 5.07 2.55
CA THR A 95 0.48 4.46 2.13
C THR A 95 0.44 3.86 0.73
N GLU A 96 -0.74 3.76 0.14
CA GLU A 96 -0.96 3.32 -1.23
C GLU A 96 -2.16 4.05 -1.84
N ASP A 97 -2.32 3.94 -3.15
CA ASP A 97 -3.52 4.43 -3.83
C ASP A 97 -4.74 3.62 -3.39
N GLY A 98 -5.86 4.31 -3.19
CA GLY A 98 -7.11 3.64 -2.84
C GLY A 98 -7.61 2.73 -3.96
N ARG A 99 -8.24 1.63 -3.58
CA ARG A 99 -8.64 0.52 -4.45
C ARG A 99 -10.07 0.68 -4.94
N ALA A 100 -10.38 0.06 -6.07
CA ALA A 100 -11.72 0.08 -6.67
C ALA A 100 -12.77 -0.69 -5.86
N ASP A 101 -12.36 -1.55 -4.94
CA ASP A 101 -13.22 -2.31 -4.04
C ASP A 101 -13.71 -1.49 -2.82
N GLY A 102 -13.37 -0.21 -2.75
CA GLY A 102 -13.76 0.68 -1.66
C GLY A 102 -12.77 0.73 -0.51
N THR A 103 -11.64 0.03 -0.59
CA THR A 103 -10.65 -0.05 0.49
C THR A 103 -9.40 0.79 0.21
N PHE A 104 -8.65 1.09 1.27
CA PHE A 104 -7.32 1.72 1.22
C PHE A 104 -6.52 1.35 2.47
N VAL A 105 -5.23 1.67 2.46
CA VAL A 105 -4.32 1.47 3.60
C VAL A 105 -3.72 2.80 4.00
N SER A 106 -3.70 3.07 5.31
CA SER A 106 -2.96 4.19 5.88
C SER A 106 -2.15 3.74 7.09
N VAL A 107 -1.16 4.52 7.45
CA VAL A 107 -0.53 4.44 8.77
C VAL A 107 -1.21 5.45 9.65
N ASP A 108 -1.80 4.95 10.71
CA ASP A 108 -2.59 5.70 11.67
C ASP A 108 -1.98 5.56 13.06
N GLN A 109 -2.01 6.63 13.84
CA GLN A 109 -1.67 6.61 15.25
C GLN A 109 -2.93 6.75 16.10
N ASN A 110 -2.96 6.16 17.28
CA ASN A 110 -4.13 6.14 18.14
C ASN A 110 -5.40 5.49 17.52
N TRP A 111 -5.19 4.49 16.65
CA TRP A 111 -6.29 3.70 16.06
C TRP A 111 -6.52 2.39 16.81
N ILE A 112 -5.45 1.63 17.05
CA ILE A 112 -5.50 0.40 17.82
C ILE A 112 -5.45 0.75 19.31
N ASN A 113 -6.48 0.37 20.08
CA ASN A 113 -6.68 0.75 21.48
C ASN A 113 -6.69 2.29 21.66
N PRO A 114 -7.64 3.01 21.06
CA PRO A 114 -7.69 4.47 21.10
C PRO A 114 -7.85 4.98 22.52
N SER A 115 -7.12 6.02 22.86
CA SER A 115 -7.18 6.71 24.15
C SER A 115 -7.04 8.21 23.96
N LEU A 116 -7.86 8.99 24.64
CA LEU A 116 -7.75 10.46 24.65
C LEU A 116 -6.64 10.99 25.56
N GLU A 117 -6.05 10.14 26.38
CA GLU A 117 -5.04 10.56 27.36
C GLU A 117 -3.61 10.18 26.97
N VAL A 118 -3.44 9.00 26.37
CA VAL A 118 -2.11 8.45 26.10
C VAL A 118 -1.91 8.02 24.63
N GLY A 119 -2.99 7.87 23.89
CA GLY A 119 -2.95 7.36 22.52
C GLY A 119 -2.41 5.93 22.39
N SER A 120 -2.06 5.54 21.18
CA SER A 120 -1.40 4.25 20.90
C SER A 120 -0.45 4.39 19.71
N PRO A 121 0.58 3.51 19.60
CA PRO A 121 1.57 3.56 18.54
C PRO A 121 0.98 3.51 17.12
N ALA A 122 1.73 4.03 16.16
CA ALA A 122 1.38 4.01 14.76
C ALA A 122 1.27 2.56 14.25
N ALA A 123 0.26 2.30 13.43
CA ALA A 123 0.02 1.00 12.82
C ALA A 123 -0.46 1.15 11.37
N ALA A 124 -0.14 0.16 10.53
CA ALA A 124 -0.72 0.07 9.19
C ALA A 124 -2.13 -0.52 9.29
N ILE A 125 -3.12 0.23 8.86
CA ILE A 125 -4.55 -0.10 9.00
C ILE A 125 -5.21 -0.20 7.63
N HIS A 126 -5.99 -1.25 7.44
CA HIS A 126 -6.88 -1.39 6.29
C HIS A 126 -8.23 -0.75 6.61
N HIS A 127 -8.65 0.17 5.77
CA HIS A 127 -9.88 0.94 5.93
C HIS A 127 -10.84 0.70 4.78
N ASN A 128 -12.11 0.99 5.07
CA ASN A 128 -13.14 1.32 4.09
C ASN A 128 -13.39 2.85 4.10
N MET A 129 -14.43 3.31 3.41
CA MET A 129 -14.76 4.73 3.31
C MET A 129 -15.62 5.27 4.48
N ASP A 130 -15.92 4.45 5.50
CA ASP A 130 -16.79 4.85 6.60
C ASP A 130 -16.17 6.01 7.39
N GLY A 131 -16.94 7.07 7.54
CA GLY A 131 -16.53 8.28 8.26
C GLY A 131 -15.50 9.16 7.53
N VAL A 132 -14.99 8.76 6.37
CA VAL A 132 -14.03 9.55 5.60
C VAL A 132 -14.69 10.83 5.08
N PHE A 133 -14.13 11.98 5.48
CA PHE A 133 -14.47 13.28 4.93
C PHE A 133 -13.78 13.51 3.59
N GLY A 134 -12.50 13.24 3.52
CA GLY A 134 -11.66 13.47 2.36
C GLY A 134 -10.19 13.38 2.68
N VAL A 135 -9.39 14.03 1.85
CA VAL A 135 -7.93 14.04 2.01
C VAL A 135 -7.37 15.46 1.86
N ILE A 136 -6.21 15.69 2.46
CA ILE A 136 -5.32 16.79 2.09
C ILE A 136 -4.16 16.18 1.31
N ARG A 137 -4.00 16.64 0.08
CA ARG A 137 -2.91 16.22 -0.81
C ARG A 137 -1.79 17.25 -0.79
N PRO A 138 -0.63 16.91 -0.26
CA PRO A 138 0.56 17.76 -0.32
C PRO A 138 1.07 17.94 -1.76
N PRO A 139 1.84 19.03 -2.04
CA PRO A 139 2.46 19.25 -3.35
C PRO A 139 3.70 18.38 -3.52
N TYR A 140 3.50 17.12 -3.84
CA TYR A 140 4.60 16.23 -4.18
C TYR A 140 5.26 16.65 -5.49
N GLU A 141 6.55 16.33 -5.62
CA GLU A 141 7.20 16.33 -6.91
C GLU A 141 6.34 15.50 -7.87
N ALA A 142 5.92 16.10 -8.99
CA ALA A 142 5.18 15.34 -9.98
C ALA A 142 5.98 14.08 -10.26
N ALA A 143 5.35 12.90 -10.10
CA ALA A 143 5.98 11.66 -10.52
C ALA A 143 6.55 11.94 -11.90
N GLN A 144 7.88 11.94 -12.03
CA GLN A 144 8.48 12.17 -13.34
C GLN A 144 7.77 11.16 -14.22
N LYS A 145 6.91 11.69 -15.12
CA LYS A 145 6.36 10.88 -16.19
C LYS A 145 7.60 10.21 -16.75
N PRO A 146 7.74 8.87 -16.66
CA PRO A 146 8.98 8.22 -17.08
C PRO A 146 9.36 8.91 -18.37
N ALA A 147 10.52 9.58 -18.40
CA ALA A 147 10.95 10.28 -19.60
C ALA A 147 10.73 9.28 -20.69
N PRO A 148 10.02 9.60 -21.81
CA PRO A 148 9.64 8.60 -22.80
C PRO A 148 10.88 7.75 -22.96
N THR A 149 10.84 6.57 -22.41
CA THR A 149 12.01 5.68 -22.26
C THR A 149 12.52 5.69 -23.68
N PRO A 150 13.76 6.15 -23.98
CA PRO A 150 14.24 6.15 -25.35
C PRO A 150 13.85 4.77 -25.82
N LYS A 151 12.92 4.70 -26.83
CA LYS A 151 12.35 3.42 -27.31
C LYS A 151 13.47 2.45 -27.17
N PRO A 152 13.38 1.42 -26.31
CA PRO A 152 14.54 0.60 -26.03
C PRO A 152 15.08 0.29 -27.40
N LYS A 153 16.29 0.77 -27.69
CA LYS A 153 17.05 0.32 -28.85
C LYS A 153 16.84 -1.16 -28.76
N PRO A 154 16.23 -1.83 -29.75
CA PRO A 154 15.80 -3.19 -29.59
C PRO A 154 16.93 -3.88 -28.88
N GLU A 155 16.79 -3.98 -27.55
CA GLU A 155 17.70 -4.80 -26.75
C GLU A 155 17.56 -6.12 -27.44
N SER A 156 18.67 -6.62 -27.93
CA SER A 156 18.74 -7.95 -28.48
C SER A 156 17.90 -8.79 -27.55
N LYS A 157 16.71 -9.23 -28.04
CA LYS A 157 15.76 -10.06 -27.29
C LYS A 157 16.63 -10.97 -26.47
N PRO A 158 16.52 -10.98 -25.13
CA PRO A 158 17.28 -11.94 -24.34
C PRO A 158 17.06 -13.25 -25.10
N ASN A 159 18.14 -13.90 -25.45
CA ASN A 159 18.10 -15.07 -26.31
C ASN A 159 17.43 -16.19 -25.53
N LEU A 160 16.09 -16.14 -25.48
CA LEU A 160 15.18 -17.07 -24.81
C LEU A 160 15.08 -18.39 -25.59
N GLY A 161 15.96 -18.58 -26.57
CA GLY A 161 16.05 -19.82 -27.36
C GLY A 161 16.74 -20.98 -26.66
N GLN A 162 16.95 -20.94 -25.34
CA GLN A 162 17.58 -22.02 -24.61
C GLN A 162 16.89 -22.45 -23.31
N PHE A 163 15.57 -22.27 -23.19
CA PHE A 163 14.82 -23.01 -22.18
C PHE A 163 14.45 -24.39 -22.75
N LYS A 164 15.35 -25.32 -22.69
CA LYS A 164 15.13 -26.75 -22.99
C LYS A 164 15.37 -27.54 -21.70
N GLY A 165 14.29 -27.95 -21.06
CA GLY A 165 14.31 -28.80 -19.88
C GLY A 165 13.11 -28.52 -18.97
N ASP A 166 13.06 -29.16 -17.82
CA ASP A 166 12.01 -28.94 -16.80
C ASP A 166 11.93 -27.49 -16.29
N ASP A 167 12.82 -26.60 -16.72
CA ASP A 167 12.89 -25.17 -16.41
C ASP A 167 11.82 -24.34 -17.15
N ASP A 168 11.13 -24.90 -18.14
CA ASP A 168 10.12 -24.20 -18.94
C ASP A 168 8.72 -24.18 -18.31
N ILE A 169 8.58 -24.78 -17.13
CA ILE A 169 7.28 -24.82 -16.45
C ILE A 169 6.99 -23.45 -15.86
N MET A 170 5.93 -22.84 -16.38
CA MET A 170 5.38 -21.59 -15.85
C MET A 170 3.90 -21.78 -15.51
N PHE A 171 3.51 -21.52 -14.28
CA PHE A 171 2.12 -21.52 -13.87
C PHE A 171 1.89 -20.69 -12.61
N ILE A 172 0.63 -20.32 -12.38
CA ILE A 172 0.19 -19.63 -11.17
C ILE A 172 -0.69 -20.59 -10.38
N TYR A 173 -0.53 -20.56 -9.07
CA TYR A 173 -1.45 -21.23 -8.16
C TYR A 173 -1.81 -20.36 -6.97
N TYR A 174 -2.98 -20.63 -6.41
CA TYR A 174 -3.46 -20.01 -5.19
C TYR A 174 -3.42 -21.03 -4.05
N LYS A 175 -3.00 -20.57 -2.89
CA LYS A 175 -2.96 -21.36 -1.66
C LYS A 175 -3.86 -20.71 -0.62
N LYS A 176 -4.85 -21.45 -0.14
CA LYS A 176 -5.61 -21.06 1.04
C LYS A 176 -4.80 -21.37 2.30
N THR A 177 -4.63 -20.38 3.15
CA THR A 177 -3.95 -20.53 4.43
C THR A 177 -4.88 -21.10 5.50
N LYS A 178 -4.36 -21.46 6.66
CA LYS A 178 -5.16 -21.89 7.82
C LYS A 178 -6.17 -20.82 8.28
N SER A 179 -5.84 -19.54 8.11
CA SER A 179 -6.70 -18.39 8.40
C SER A 179 -7.70 -18.06 7.30
N ASN A 180 -7.87 -18.94 6.31
CA ASN A 180 -8.75 -18.78 5.14
C ASN A 180 -8.43 -17.58 4.24
N THR A 181 -7.23 -17.03 4.37
CA THR A 181 -6.70 -16.06 3.39
C THR A 181 -6.16 -16.79 2.17
N THR A 182 -6.01 -16.06 1.05
CA THR A 182 -5.49 -16.64 -0.20
C THR A 182 -4.14 -16.01 -0.53
N GLU A 183 -3.12 -16.83 -0.62
CA GLU A 183 -1.80 -16.46 -1.14
C GLU A 183 -1.73 -16.80 -2.63
N GLN A 184 -1.06 -15.94 -3.40
CA GLN A 184 -0.86 -16.13 -4.84
C GLN A 184 0.62 -16.40 -5.12
N TRP A 185 0.89 -17.41 -5.93
CA TRP A 185 2.24 -17.87 -6.22
C TRP A 185 2.45 -18.07 -7.70
N PHE A 186 3.59 -17.68 -8.21
CA PHE A 186 4.05 -17.91 -9.57
C PHE A 186 5.25 -18.85 -9.57
N VAL A 187 5.20 -19.89 -10.37
CA VAL A 187 6.31 -20.82 -10.60
C VAL A 187 6.93 -20.52 -11.95
N ILE A 188 8.24 -20.33 -11.97
CA ILE A 188 9.06 -20.08 -13.16
C ILE A 188 10.51 -20.51 -12.89
N GLY A 189 11.13 -21.19 -13.87
CA GLY A 189 12.54 -21.58 -13.79
C GLY A 189 12.88 -22.42 -12.57
N GLY A 190 12.02 -23.38 -12.22
CA GLY A 190 12.23 -24.27 -11.07
C GLY A 190 12.09 -23.61 -9.70
N LYS A 191 11.54 -22.40 -9.62
CA LYS A 191 11.40 -21.63 -8.38
C LYS A 191 9.98 -21.07 -8.26
N ARG A 192 9.57 -20.73 -7.04
CA ARG A 192 8.30 -20.06 -6.79
C ARG A 192 8.51 -18.68 -6.19
N ILE A 193 7.68 -17.74 -6.64
CA ILE A 193 7.69 -16.32 -6.26
C ILE A 193 6.32 -15.99 -5.68
N TYR A 194 6.30 -15.36 -4.51
CA TYR A 194 5.05 -14.84 -3.94
C TYR A 194 4.58 -13.61 -4.72
N LEU A 195 3.29 -13.58 -5.08
CA LEU A 195 2.67 -12.46 -5.77
C LEU A 195 1.81 -11.69 -4.77
N PRO A 196 2.26 -10.55 -4.25
CA PRO A 196 1.58 -9.86 -3.16
C PRO A 196 0.28 -9.17 -3.58
N THR A 197 0.06 -8.94 -4.87
CA THR A 197 -1.13 -8.26 -5.38
C THR A 197 -1.65 -8.89 -6.68
N MET A 198 -2.92 -8.61 -7.00
CA MET A 198 -3.52 -9.05 -8.27
C MET A 198 -2.85 -8.42 -9.51
N THR A 199 -2.16 -7.29 -9.36
CA THR A 199 -1.37 -6.69 -10.43
C THR A 199 -0.24 -7.63 -10.84
N TYR A 200 0.53 -8.15 -9.88
CA TYR A 200 1.58 -9.13 -10.15
C TYR A 200 1.04 -10.43 -10.71
N VAL A 201 -0.15 -10.87 -10.30
CA VAL A 201 -0.82 -12.04 -10.89
C VAL A 201 -1.10 -11.79 -12.37
N LYS A 202 -1.62 -10.62 -12.73
CA LYS A 202 -1.91 -10.25 -14.12
C LYS A 202 -0.64 -10.17 -14.96
N GLU A 203 0.42 -9.58 -14.44
CA GLU A 203 1.72 -9.54 -15.12
C GLU A 203 2.30 -10.94 -15.36
N ALA A 204 2.20 -11.82 -14.37
CA ALA A 204 2.62 -13.22 -14.50
C ALA A 204 1.76 -13.98 -15.53
N GLN A 205 0.45 -13.74 -15.57
CA GLN A 205 -0.44 -14.30 -16.59
C GLN A 205 -0.09 -13.82 -18.00
N ASP A 206 0.22 -12.53 -18.14
CA ASP A 206 0.64 -11.96 -19.42
C ASP A 206 1.99 -12.51 -19.88
N LEU A 207 2.88 -12.81 -18.93
CA LEU A 207 4.14 -13.50 -19.21
C LEU A 207 3.88 -14.92 -19.70
N ILE A 208 3.09 -15.70 -18.98
CA ILE A 208 2.71 -17.07 -19.37
C ILE A 208 2.09 -17.11 -20.77
N LYS A 209 1.16 -16.19 -21.08
CA LYS A 209 0.55 -16.08 -22.41
C LYS A 209 1.55 -15.84 -23.51
N ARG A 210 2.53 -14.93 -23.28
CA ARG A 210 3.58 -14.61 -24.27
C ARG A 210 4.41 -15.82 -24.64
N TYR A 211 4.55 -16.78 -23.74
CA TYR A 211 5.32 -18.01 -23.95
C TYR A 211 4.45 -19.23 -24.24
N GLY A 212 3.15 -19.03 -24.56
CA GLY A 212 2.25 -20.10 -24.97
C GLY A 212 1.79 -21.03 -23.83
N GLY A 213 1.99 -20.61 -22.58
CA GLY A 213 1.62 -21.40 -21.40
C GLY A 213 0.13 -21.29 -21.04
N ASN A 214 -0.29 -22.14 -20.10
CA ASN A 214 -1.65 -22.17 -19.58
C ASN A 214 -1.80 -21.20 -18.42
N THR A 215 -2.72 -20.24 -18.55
CA THR A 215 -3.02 -19.22 -17.53
C THR A 215 -4.08 -19.64 -16.53
N ASN A 216 -4.59 -20.88 -16.60
CA ASN A 216 -5.55 -21.39 -15.62
C ASN A 216 -4.89 -21.47 -14.24
N VAL A 217 -5.61 -20.99 -13.23
CA VAL A 217 -5.12 -20.97 -11.86
C VAL A 217 -5.80 -22.07 -11.06
N THR A 218 -4.99 -22.90 -10.41
CA THR A 218 -5.50 -23.94 -9.50
C THR A 218 -5.41 -23.42 -8.06
N THR A 219 -6.48 -23.56 -7.29
CA THR A 219 -6.52 -23.22 -5.86
C THR A 219 -6.32 -24.47 -5.02
N TYR A 220 -5.36 -24.45 -4.13
CA TYR A 220 -5.06 -25.52 -3.17
C TYR A 220 -5.41 -25.12 -1.75
N ASN A 221 -5.91 -26.04 -0.94
CA ASN A 221 -6.00 -25.87 0.50
C ASN A 221 -4.62 -26.09 1.15
N TYR A 222 -4.35 -25.44 2.28
CA TYR A 222 -3.05 -25.48 2.98
C TYR A 222 -2.60 -26.90 3.37
N ASP A 223 -3.53 -27.83 3.55
CA ASP A 223 -3.28 -29.22 3.93
C ASP A 223 -3.16 -30.17 2.73
N ASN A 224 -3.33 -29.68 1.51
CA ASN A 224 -3.28 -30.49 0.29
C ASN A 224 -1.90 -31.11 0.10
N PHE A 225 -1.85 -32.43 -0.07
CA PHE A 225 -0.60 -33.16 -0.26
C PHE A 225 0.13 -32.75 -1.55
N GLY A 226 -0.61 -32.55 -2.64
CA GLY A 226 -0.03 -32.09 -3.92
C GLY A 226 0.63 -30.71 -3.79
N LEU A 227 0.02 -29.80 -3.01
CA LEU A 227 0.62 -28.52 -2.70
C LEU A 227 1.96 -28.67 -1.96
N LYS A 228 2.02 -29.54 -0.94
CA LYS A 228 3.26 -29.79 -0.18
C LYS A 228 4.37 -30.32 -1.08
N MET A 229 4.05 -31.26 -1.96
CA MET A 229 5.01 -31.80 -2.92
C MET A 229 5.49 -30.75 -3.91
N MET A 230 4.59 -29.89 -4.41
CA MET A 230 4.95 -28.79 -5.29
C MET A 230 5.81 -27.75 -4.58
N GLU A 231 5.52 -27.41 -3.32
CA GLU A 231 6.33 -26.47 -2.53
C GLU A 231 7.73 -26.99 -2.24
N LEU A 232 7.91 -28.30 -2.16
CA LEU A 232 9.23 -28.95 -2.05
C LEU A 232 9.99 -28.94 -3.39
N ALA A 233 9.27 -29.19 -4.50
CA ALA A 233 9.87 -29.22 -5.83
C ALA A 233 10.29 -27.82 -6.31
N TYR A 234 9.58 -26.77 -5.90
CA TYR A 234 9.83 -25.39 -6.31
C TYR A 234 10.14 -24.51 -5.09
N PRO A 235 11.40 -24.39 -4.67
CA PRO A 235 11.78 -23.59 -3.52
C PRO A 235 11.44 -22.10 -3.73
N GLN A 236 11.01 -21.45 -2.65
CA GLN A 236 10.70 -20.02 -2.67
C GLN A 236 11.93 -19.18 -2.86
N VAL A 237 11.86 -18.17 -3.71
CA VAL A 237 12.80 -17.05 -3.76
C VAL A 237 12.12 -15.77 -3.28
N LYS A 238 12.88 -14.95 -2.58
CA LYS A 238 12.47 -13.57 -2.25
C LYS A 238 12.92 -12.69 -3.40
N VAL A 239 12.00 -11.96 -3.96
CA VAL A 239 12.22 -10.94 -4.98
C VAL A 239 12.18 -9.58 -4.32
#